data_80120774dbdc0771dc091631c98cbcbc
#
_entry.id   80120774dbdc0771dc091631c98cbcbc
#
_cell.length_a   1.000
_cell.length_b   1.000
_cell.length_c   1.000
_cell.angle_alpha   90.00
_cell.angle_beta   90.00
_cell.angle_gamma   90.00
#
_symmetry.space_group_name_H-M   'P 1'
#
loop_
_entity.id
_entity.type
_entity.pdbx_description
1 polymer ?
#
loop_
_entity_poly.entity_id
_entity_poly.type
_entity_poly.pdbx_seq_one_letter_code
_entity_poly.pdbx_strand_id
1 'polypeptide(L)'
;MCSSDLEQQQDEYLYVSRSAYTGQFAGSHDWIRSGAKFDWNAAYSYSNRRQPDRRIVEREKNPENGIYEYSIDQGSVSRYFTSLDEHVASAGANLSLPLFPDGTLRPELRTGLYGEYKTRRYATRNFLYKWNAYQNKLPAGFGSLPAEQIFAPENLGAPDKLHVQDETHNTDDYSAHSDVLAAYAALNMSLGRFNVYAGVRFESYRSSLESYPSETNFRTRTNTYRYNNALPSLNATYNLTPRMLVRLAYGMSVNRQEFRELSPSTYYDFDMFSTITGNPDLRQAVVQNVDLRYELYPAAGETISVAVFYKHFKNPIEWNYVDAGGSYQFSFENARSARNYGVEIDLRKSLAFIGMNNFMLTLNAAWIESKVLFGEQSREHDRPMQGQSPYLVNAGLFYQNGRIGFAAGILYNRIGKRIVGIGRVSTSGGDTFNSNIPDMYEMPRNSLDLTVGQRLCKWLEAKAAARDLLGDAVRFMQFPRFRDSEGVVHERSQTTKRYYPGRSFSLSLTATF
;
A
#
# COMPACT_ATOMS: atom_id res chain seq x y z
N MET A 1 -8.88 40.21 -4.83
CA MET A 1 -9.04 39.91 -3.40
C MET A 1 -9.79 38.60 -3.30
N CYS A 2 -9.08 37.49 -3.23
CA CYS A 2 -9.61 36.20 -2.81
C CYS A 2 -8.80 35.81 -1.61
N SER A 3 -9.16 36.35 -0.47
CA SER A 3 -8.71 35.88 0.82
C SER A 3 -9.93 35.31 1.50
N SER A 4 -10.18 34.07 1.29
CA SER A 4 -10.87 33.30 2.29
C SER A 4 -9.80 32.53 3.04
N ASP A 5 -9.25 33.11 4.05
CA ASP A 5 -8.63 32.38 5.15
C ASP A 5 -9.75 31.66 5.92
N LEU A 6 -10.49 30.79 5.23
CA LEU A 6 -11.46 29.89 5.83
C LEU A 6 -10.69 28.87 6.64
N GLU A 7 -10.60 29.12 7.95
CA GLU A 7 -10.12 28.10 8.87
C GLU A 7 -11.25 27.08 9.05
N GLN A 8 -11.02 25.86 8.57
CA GLN A 8 -11.94 24.72 8.72
C GLN A 8 -11.38 23.75 9.75
N GLN A 9 -12.27 23.18 10.53
CA GLN A 9 -12.00 22.04 11.40
C GLN A 9 -12.89 20.89 10.98
N GLN A 10 -12.28 19.74 10.68
CA GLN A 10 -12.99 18.53 10.30
C GLN A 10 -12.65 17.41 11.27
N ASP A 11 -13.68 16.76 11.80
CA ASP A 11 -13.56 15.62 12.71
C ASP A 11 -14.11 14.37 12.02
N GLU A 12 -13.35 13.28 12.05
CA GLU A 12 -13.77 11.97 11.56
C GLU A 12 -13.88 10.98 12.71
N TYR A 13 -15.03 10.30 12.79
CA TYR A 13 -15.25 9.17 13.69
C TYR A 13 -15.40 7.91 12.84
N LEU A 14 -14.40 7.04 12.90
CA LEU A 14 -14.30 5.87 12.04
C LEU A 14 -14.08 4.60 12.86
N TYR A 15 -14.97 3.63 12.69
CA TYR A 15 -14.76 2.25 13.11
C TYR A 15 -14.77 1.34 11.88
N VAL A 16 -13.78 0.45 11.78
CA VAL A 16 -13.69 -0.54 10.70
C VAL A 16 -13.48 -1.92 11.29
N SER A 17 -14.39 -2.83 10.98
CA SER A 17 -14.24 -4.26 11.25
C SER A 17 -13.78 -4.97 9.98
N ARG A 18 -12.82 -5.88 10.14
CA ARG A 18 -12.37 -6.78 9.07
C ARG A 18 -12.30 -8.19 9.60
N SER A 19 -12.84 -9.13 8.82
CA SER A 19 -12.75 -10.56 9.13
C SER A 19 -12.23 -11.30 7.91
N ALA A 20 -11.41 -12.31 8.14
CA ALA A 20 -10.93 -13.21 7.09
C ALA A 20 -10.98 -14.64 7.61
N TYR A 21 -11.53 -15.52 6.80
CA TYR A 21 -11.62 -16.96 7.07
C TYR A 21 -11.02 -17.68 5.88
N THR A 22 -10.04 -18.55 6.13
CA THR A 22 -9.39 -19.34 5.07
C THR A 22 -9.33 -20.79 5.47
N GLY A 23 -9.84 -21.65 4.61
CA GLY A 23 -9.67 -23.10 4.67
C GLY A 23 -8.75 -23.55 3.54
N GLN A 24 -7.76 -24.36 3.84
CA GLN A 24 -6.85 -24.91 2.86
C GLN A 24 -6.65 -26.40 3.06
N PHE A 25 -6.66 -27.14 1.95
CA PHE A 25 -6.24 -28.53 1.88
C PHE A 25 -5.02 -28.62 0.98
N ALA A 26 -4.04 -29.40 1.38
CA ALA A 26 -2.83 -29.63 0.60
C ALA A 26 -2.38 -31.09 0.73
N GLY A 27 -1.78 -31.61 -0.33
CA GLY A 27 -1.19 -32.94 -0.33
C GLY A 27 0.13 -32.95 -1.07
N SER A 28 1.04 -33.81 -0.64
CA SER A 28 2.33 -34.06 -1.25
C SER A 28 2.52 -35.56 -1.41
N HIS A 29 2.92 -35.99 -2.60
CA HIS A 29 3.10 -37.38 -2.99
C HIS A 29 4.47 -37.55 -3.61
N ASP A 30 5.32 -38.34 -2.96
CA ASP A 30 6.66 -38.63 -3.44
C ASP A 30 6.73 -40.06 -3.99
N TRP A 31 7.12 -40.22 -5.27
CA TRP A 31 7.34 -41.54 -5.89
C TRP A 31 8.82 -41.94 -5.81
N ILE A 32 9.15 -42.73 -4.79
CA ILE A 32 10.54 -43.10 -4.45
C ILE A 32 11.30 -43.71 -5.63
N ARG A 33 10.65 -44.52 -6.50
CA ARG A 33 11.31 -45.17 -7.64
C ARG A 33 11.70 -44.22 -8.78
N SER A 34 10.90 -43.20 -9.03
CA SER A 34 11.14 -42.22 -10.09
C SER A 34 11.77 -40.94 -9.60
N GLY A 35 11.74 -40.69 -8.29
CA GLY A 35 12.09 -39.41 -7.70
C GLY A 35 11.11 -38.29 -8.05
N ALA A 36 9.97 -38.63 -8.66
CA ALA A 36 8.95 -37.65 -9.00
C ALA A 36 8.18 -37.18 -7.74
N LYS A 37 7.83 -35.93 -7.73
CA LYS A 37 7.05 -35.32 -6.63
C LYS A 37 5.84 -34.59 -7.20
N PHE A 38 4.67 -34.85 -6.61
CA PHE A 38 3.43 -34.17 -6.93
C PHE A 38 2.87 -33.46 -5.70
N ASP A 39 2.73 -32.15 -5.78
CA ASP A 39 2.15 -31.32 -4.75
C ASP A 39 0.86 -30.70 -5.28
N TRP A 40 -0.20 -30.70 -4.47
CA TRP A 40 -1.44 -30.02 -4.80
C TRP A 40 -1.98 -29.27 -3.61
N ASN A 41 -2.74 -28.22 -3.88
CA ASN A 41 -3.48 -27.47 -2.88
C ASN A 41 -4.82 -26.98 -3.42
N ALA A 42 -5.78 -26.84 -2.54
CA ALA A 42 -7.06 -26.19 -2.80
C ALA A 42 -7.39 -25.30 -1.59
N ALA A 43 -7.81 -24.09 -1.85
CA ALA A 43 -8.13 -23.14 -0.80
C ALA A 43 -9.43 -22.38 -1.12
N TYR A 44 -10.15 -22.05 -0.07
CA TYR A 44 -11.26 -21.11 -0.12
C TYR A 44 -11.09 -20.08 0.99
N SER A 45 -11.25 -18.80 0.62
CA SER A 45 -11.16 -17.67 1.54
C SER A 45 -12.40 -16.80 1.40
N TYR A 46 -12.97 -16.42 2.53
CA TYR A 46 -13.95 -15.35 2.63
C TYR A 46 -13.39 -14.22 3.46
N SER A 47 -13.47 -13.02 2.95
CA SER A 47 -13.11 -11.81 3.70
C SER A 47 -14.20 -10.77 3.61
N ASN A 48 -14.39 -10.04 4.70
CA ASN A 48 -15.29 -8.90 4.71
C ASN A 48 -14.65 -7.68 5.37
N ARG A 49 -15.12 -6.52 4.94
CA ARG A 49 -14.88 -5.24 5.59
C ARG A 49 -16.22 -4.56 5.84
N ARG A 50 -16.44 -4.17 7.09
CA ARG A 50 -17.62 -3.41 7.49
C ARG A 50 -17.18 -2.09 8.09
N GLN A 51 -17.80 -1.03 7.66
CA GLN A 51 -17.63 0.31 8.18
C GLN A 51 -19.03 0.81 8.55
N PRO A 52 -19.53 0.41 9.72
CA PRO A 52 -20.82 0.90 10.20
C PRO A 52 -20.62 2.31 10.73
N ASP A 53 -21.32 3.29 10.16
CA ASP A 53 -21.42 4.62 10.73
C ASP A 53 -20.09 5.41 10.82
N ARG A 54 -19.39 5.56 9.68
CA ARG A 54 -18.35 6.58 9.57
C ARG A 54 -19.00 7.95 9.61
N ARG A 55 -18.62 8.81 10.54
CA ARG A 55 -19.14 10.16 10.67
C ARG A 55 -18.06 11.17 10.31
N ILE A 56 -18.41 12.13 9.48
CA ILE A 56 -17.57 13.29 9.16
C ILE A 56 -18.36 14.52 9.59
N VAL A 57 -17.70 15.40 10.34
CA VAL A 57 -18.29 16.62 10.88
C VAL A 57 -17.34 17.76 10.56
N GLU A 58 -17.84 18.74 9.83
CA GLU A 58 -17.09 19.94 9.46
C GLU A 58 -17.63 21.16 10.18
N ARG A 59 -16.69 22.00 10.62
CA ARG A 59 -16.95 23.29 11.23
C ARG A 59 -16.12 24.35 10.53
N GLU A 60 -16.72 25.49 10.27
CA GLU A 60 -16.06 26.66 9.71
C GLU A 60 -15.91 27.73 10.80
N LYS A 61 -14.78 28.42 10.79
CA LYS A 61 -14.55 29.53 11.70
C LYS A 61 -15.33 30.76 11.24
N ASN A 62 -16.26 31.19 12.03
CA ASN A 62 -16.99 32.43 11.78
C ASN A 62 -16.02 33.61 11.88
N PRO A 63 -15.83 34.41 10.81
CA PRO A 63 -14.87 35.52 10.81
C PRO A 63 -15.27 36.67 11.74
N GLU A 64 -16.55 36.78 12.12
CA GLU A 64 -17.04 37.89 12.97
C GLU A 64 -16.75 37.62 14.44
N ASN A 65 -16.89 36.41 14.93
CA ASN A 65 -16.75 36.04 16.33
C ASN A 65 -15.58 35.09 16.63
N GLY A 66 -14.93 34.53 15.60
CA GLY A 66 -13.82 33.58 15.73
C GLY A 66 -14.21 32.20 16.26
N ILE A 67 -15.50 31.87 16.37
CA ILE A 67 -16.02 30.57 16.84
C ILE A 67 -16.15 29.63 15.68
N TYR A 68 -15.82 28.33 15.88
CA TYR A 68 -16.07 27.29 14.91
C TYR A 68 -17.52 26.82 14.96
N GLU A 69 -18.23 26.98 13.85
CA GLU A 69 -19.65 26.66 13.71
C GLU A 69 -19.82 25.46 12.78
N TYR A 70 -20.83 24.61 13.06
CA TYR A 70 -21.18 23.49 12.19
C TYR A 70 -21.83 24.01 10.91
N SER A 71 -21.31 23.59 9.75
CA SER A 71 -21.83 23.96 8.42
C SER A 71 -23.01 23.08 8.00
N ILE A 72 -24.04 23.00 8.84
CA ILE A 72 -25.19 22.09 8.67
C ILE A 72 -26.17 22.49 7.56
N ASP A 73 -26.14 23.69 7.09
CA ASP A 73 -26.90 24.18 5.93
C ASP A 73 -26.30 23.72 4.60
N GLN A 74 -25.01 23.38 4.57
CA GLN A 74 -24.29 22.92 3.39
C GLN A 74 -24.11 21.40 3.32
N GLY A 75 -24.62 20.64 4.31
CA GLY A 75 -24.51 19.20 4.34
C GLY A 75 -23.13 18.66 4.75
N SER A 76 -22.35 19.45 5.49
CA SER A 76 -21.00 19.08 5.95
C SER A 76 -20.99 18.09 7.13
N VAL A 77 -22.16 17.57 7.50
CA VAL A 77 -22.29 16.52 8.52
C VAL A 77 -22.88 15.28 7.87
N SER A 78 -22.05 14.25 7.77
CA SER A 78 -22.38 13.03 7.02
C SER A 78 -22.16 11.75 7.81
N ARG A 79 -22.89 10.70 7.41
CA ARG A 79 -22.78 9.33 7.93
C ARG A 79 -22.69 8.36 6.77
N TYR A 80 -21.59 7.57 6.72
CA TYR A 80 -21.36 6.56 5.70
C TYR A 80 -21.40 5.16 6.29
N PHE A 81 -22.08 4.27 5.59
CA PHE A 81 -22.16 2.85 5.90
C PHE A 81 -21.62 2.08 4.72
N THR A 82 -20.48 1.42 4.88
CA THR A 82 -19.82 0.70 3.79
C THR A 82 -19.68 -0.78 4.12
N SER A 83 -19.97 -1.63 3.15
CA SER A 83 -19.76 -3.07 3.21
C SER A 83 -18.97 -3.55 1.99
N LEU A 84 -18.04 -4.47 2.24
CA LEU A 84 -17.34 -5.21 1.21
C LEU A 84 -17.34 -6.69 1.61
N ASP A 85 -17.72 -7.56 0.67
CA ASP A 85 -17.63 -9.00 0.78
C ASP A 85 -16.82 -9.55 -0.38
N GLU A 86 -15.85 -10.39 -0.08
CA GLU A 86 -14.98 -11.01 -1.08
C GLU A 86 -14.85 -12.51 -0.82
N HIS A 87 -14.98 -13.29 -1.89
CA HIS A 87 -14.77 -14.73 -1.88
C HIS A 87 -13.68 -15.07 -2.89
N VAL A 88 -12.74 -15.93 -2.49
CA VAL A 88 -11.67 -16.43 -3.34
C VAL A 88 -11.60 -17.95 -3.23
N ALA A 89 -11.73 -18.64 -4.35
CA ALA A 89 -11.48 -20.06 -4.46
C ALA A 89 -10.27 -20.28 -5.35
N SER A 90 -9.31 -21.08 -4.93
CA SER A 90 -8.11 -21.39 -5.72
C SER A 90 -7.71 -22.85 -5.61
N ALA A 91 -7.09 -23.35 -6.68
CA ALA A 91 -6.49 -24.68 -6.71
C ALA A 91 -5.18 -24.66 -7.52
N GLY A 92 -4.20 -25.43 -7.07
CA GLY A 92 -2.93 -25.57 -7.73
C GLY A 92 -2.43 -27.01 -7.70
N ALA A 93 -1.71 -27.40 -8.74
CA ALA A 93 -1.04 -28.68 -8.83
C ALA A 93 0.35 -28.49 -9.45
N ASN A 94 1.37 -29.10 -8.85
CA ASN A 94 2.75 -29.00 -9.28
C ASN A 94 3.36 -30.41 -9.39
N LEU A 95 4.12 -30.64 -10.44
CA LEU A 95 4.83 -31.87 -10.68
C LEU A 95 6.31 -31.56 -10.89
N SER A 96 7.17 -32.23 -10.12
CA SER A 96 8.62 -32.19 -10.24
C SER A 96 9.11 -33.56 -10.74
N LEU A 97 9.83 -33.58 -11.85
CA LEU A 97 10.32 -34.78 -12.50
C LEU A 97 11.85 -34.72 -12.69
N PRO A 98 12.64 -35.53 -11.99
CA PRO A 98 14.05 -35.73 -12.35
C PRO A 98 14.13 -36.39 -13.74
N LEU A 99 14.82 -35.75 -14.72
CA LEU A 99 14.84 -36.24 -16.09
C LEU A 99 15.92 -37.30 -16.32
N PHE A 100 17.07 -37.22 -15.67
CA PHE A 100 18.18 -38.17 -15.80
C PHE A 100 18.78 -38.47 -14.42
N PRO A 101 18.12 -39.27 -13.57
CA PRO A 101 18.53 -39.48 -12.17
C PRO A 101 19.93 -40.11 -12.03
N ASP A 102 20.36 -40.91 -12.98
CA ASP A 102 21.67 -41.59 -12.98
C ASP A 102 22.76 -40.84 -13.75
N GLY A 103 22.43 -39.72 -14.36
CA GLY A 103 23.36 -38.93 -15.17
C GLY A 103 24.23 -37.98 -14.34
N THR A 104 25.32 -37.49 -14.95
CA THR A 104 26.18 -36.43 -14.39
C THR A 104 25.43 -35.11 -14.25
N LEU A 105 24.52 -34.86 -15.18
CA LEU A 105 23.56 -33.77 -15.17
C LEU A 105 22.23 -34.32 -14.63
N ARG A 106 21.71 -33.73 -13.59
CA ARG A 106 20.42 -34.12 -13.00
C ARG A 106 19.40 -32.98 -13.15
N PRO A 107 18.95 -32.72 -14.39
CA PRO A 107 17.94 -31.70 -14.61
C PRO A 107 16.60 -32.17 -14.04
N GLU A 108 15.89 -31.27 -13.44
CA GLU A 108 14.55 -31.46 -12.90
C GLU A 108 13.57 -30.58 -13.67
N LEU A 109 12.61 -31.21 -14.32
CA LEU A 109 11.48 -30.54 -14.94
C LEU A 109 10.43 -30.24 -13.87
N ARG A 110 10.05 -28.99 -13.75
CA ARG A 110 8.93 -28.54 -12.90
C ARG A 110 7.83 -27.99 -13.77
N THR A 111 6.64 -28.50 -13.60
CA THR A 111 5.46 -28.02 -14.31
C THR A 111 4.27 -27.94 -13.35
N GLY A 112 3.30 -27.10 -13.65
CA GLY A 112 2.13 -26.99 -12.81
C GLY A 112 1.02 -26.19 -13.45
N LEU A 113 -0.15 -26.34 -12.82
CA LEU A 113 -1.39 -25.66 -13.18
C LEU A 113 -1.88 -24.87 -11.96
N TYR A 114 -2.53 -23.76 -12.22
CA TYR A 114 -3.17 -22.94 -11.19
C TYR A 114 -4.47 -22.36 -11.71
N GLY A 115 -5.50 -22.38 -10.88
CA GLY A 115 -6.77 -21.72 -11.12
C GLY A 115 -7.21 -20.92 -9.91
N GLU A 116 -7.79 -19.74 -10.13
CA GLU A 116 -8.39 -18.89 -9.11
C GLU A 116 -9.66 -18.26 -9.63
N TYR A 117 -10.67 -18.23 -8.78
CA TYR A 117 -11.91 -17.49 -9.00
C TYR A 117 -12.18 -16.58 -7.81
N LYS A 118 -12.39 -15.29 -8.09
CA LYS A 118 -12.64 -14.26 -7.08
C LYS A 118 -13.93 -13.52 -7.38
N THR A 119 -14.75 -13.28 -6.36
CA THR A 119 -15.90 -12.39 -6.44
C THR A 119 -15.81 -11.31 -5.37
N ARG A 120 -16.26 -10.11 -5.70
CA ARG A 120 -16.34 -8.98 -4.75
C ARG A 120 -17.66 -8.25 -4.93
N ARG A 121 -18.28 -7.92 -3.80
CA ARG A 121 -19.41 -6.99 -3.75
C ARG A 121 -19.07 -5.85 -2.82
N TYR A 122 -19.28 -4.64 -3.29
CA TYR A 122 -19.09 -3.41 -2.53
C TYR A 122 -20.37 -2.61 -2.56
N ALA A 123 -20.80 -2.11 -1.40
CA ALA A 123 -21.99 -1.28 -1.27
C ALA A 123 -21.76 -0.18 -0.23
N THR A 124 -22.25 1.01 -0.52
CA THR A 124 -22.18 2.17 0.38
C THR A 124 -23.54 2.83 0.49
N ARG A 125 -23.84 3.32 1.68
CA ARG A 125 -24.95 4.25 1.91
C ARG A 125 -24.42 5.51 2.56
N ASN A 126 -24.87 6.66 2.06
CA ASN A 126 -24.50 7.99 2.53
C ASN A 126 -25.71 8.78 2.96
N PHE A 127 -25.68 9.33 4.17
CA PHE A 127 -26.71 10.18 4.72
C PHE A 127 -26.11 11.51 5.17
N LEU A 128 -26.76 12.61 4.77
CA LEU A 128 -26.43 13.95 5.24
C LEU A 128 -27.45 14.44 6.27
N TYR A 129 -26.97 15.18 7.26
CA TYR A 129 -27.80 16.01 8.11
C TYR A 129 -27.83 17.40 7.53
N LYS A 130 -29.01 17.91 7.20
CA LYS A 130 -29.15 19.18 6.48
C LYS A 130 -30.26 20.01 7.09
N TRP A 131 -30.00 21.29 7.27
CA TRP A 131 -31.04 22.24 7.64
C TRP A 131 -31.84 22.65 6.42
N ASN A 132 -33.17 22.71 6.54
CA ASN A 132 -34.00 23.15 5.42
C ASN A 132 -34.09 24.69 5.37
N ALA A 133 -33.09 25.32 4.80
CA ALA A 133 -32.97 26.76 4.69
C ALA A 133 -34.08 27.44 3.84
N TYR A 134 -34.79 26.66 3.00
CA TYR A 134 -35.91 27.18 2.19
C TYR A 134 -37.18 27.40 3.02
N GLN A 135 -37.38 26.61 4.08
CA GLN A 135 -38.57 26.69 4.91
C GLN A 135 -38.32 27.51 6.18
N ASN A 136 -37.12 27.49 6.71
CA ASN A 136 -36.77 28.23 7.91
C ASN A 136 -35.28 28.61 7.88
N LYS A 137 -34.96 29.85 8.26
CA LYS A 137 -33.56 30.27 8.41
C LYS A 137 -32.96 29.55 9.61
N LEU A 138 -31.70 29.10 9.45
CA LEU A 138 -30.91 28.57 10.54
C LEU A 138 -30.88 29.61 11.69
N PRO A 139 -31.28 29.23 12.92
CA PRO A 139 -31.24 30.18 14.05
C PRO A 139 -29.82 30.69 14.28
N ALA A 140 -29.69 32.00 14.55
CA ALA A 140 -28.38 32.58 14.82
C ALA A 140 -27.68 31.88 15.99
N GLY A 141 -26.42 31.50 15.79
CA GLY A 141 -25.62 30.76 16.77
C GLY A 141 -25.98 29.29 16.96
N PHE A 142 -26.93 28.73 16.18
CA PHE A 142 -27.29 27.32 16.28
C PHE A 142 -26.08 26.41 15.91
N GLY A 143 -25.30 26.77 14.91
CA GLY A 143 -24.09 26.05 14.52
C GLY A 143 -22.96 26.06 15.56
N SER A 144 -23.02 27.02 16.53
CA SER A 144 -22.03 27.10 17.62
C SER A 144 -22.39 26.24 18.83
N LEU A 145 -23.60 25.65 18.87
CA LEU A 145 -24.02 24.80 19.98
C LEU A 145 -23.22 23.48 20.03
N PRO A 146 -23.12 22.85 21.22
CA PRO A 146 -22.59 21.49 21.31
C PRO A 146 -23.37 20.48 20.45
N ALA A 147 -22.71 19.45 19.95
CA ALA A 147 -23.31 18.45 19.06
C ALA A 147 -24.57 17.80 19.68
N GLU A 148 -24.55 17.55 21.00
CA GLU A 148 -25.69 16.96 21.72
C GLU A 148 -26.95 17.82 21.68
N GLN A 149 -26.78 19.16 21.59
CA GLN A 149 -27.89 20.11 21.47
C GLN A 149 -28.33 20.26 20.01
N ILE A 150 -27.40 20.34 19.07
CA ILE A 150 -27.71 20.44 17.64
C ILE A 150 -28.50 19.23 17.17
N PHE A 151 -28.04 18.03 17.51
CA PHE A 151 -28.64 16.76 17.08
C PHE A 151 -29.63 16.18 18.11
N ALA A 152 -30.14 17.01 19.01
CA ALA A 152 -31.19 16.61 19.95
C ALA A 152 -32.48 16.22 19.20
N PRO A 153 -33.26 15.26 19.73
CA PRO A 153 -34.46 14.75 19.07
C PRO A 153 -35.46 15.84 18.63
N GLU A 154 -35.58 16.89 19.41
CA GLU A 154 -36.46 18.03 19.12
C GLU A 154 -36.03 18.83 17.88
N ASN A 155 -34.79 18.73 17.48
CA ASN A 155 -34.23 19.41 16.29
C ASN A 155 -34.25 18.55 15.04
N LEU A 156 -34.69 17.30 15.14
CA LEU A 156 -34.67 16.34 14.04
C LEU A 156 -36.08 16.04 13.51
N GLY A 157 -36.17 15.85 12.20
CA GLY A 157 -37.33 15.25 11.54
C GLY A 157 -38.48 16.18 11.17
N ALA A 158 -38.51 17.42 11.66
CA ALA A 158 -39.51 18.40 11.23
C ALA A 158 -39.10 19.06 9.90
N PRO A 159 -40.04 19.43 9.01
CA PRO A 159 -39.73 20.05 7.72
C PRO A 159 -38.92 21.34 7.80
N ASP A 160 -39.03 22.04 8.90
CA ASP A 160 -38.37 23.33 9.20
C ASP A 160 -37.13 23.19 10.09
N LYS A 161 -36.66 21.97 10.29
CA LYS A 161 -35.50 21.65 11.14
C LYS A 161 -34.46 20.80 10.40
N LEU A 162 -33.59 20.14 11.16
CA LEU A 162 -32.65 19.17 10.63
C LEU A 162 -33.40 17.95 10.10
N HIS A 163 -33.11 17.56 8.89
CA HIS A 163 -33.57 16.33 8.29
C HIS A 163 -32.40 15.48 7.80
N VAL A 164 -32.65 14.19 7.72
CA VAL A 164 -31.71 13.24 7.15
C VAL A 164 -32.03 13.09 5.68
N GLN A 165 -31.08 13.43 4.83
CA GLN A 165 -31.18 13.25 3.38
C GLN A 165 -30.36 12.03 2.97
N ASP A 166 -30.98 11.10 2.22
CA ASP A 166 -30.26 9.99 1.60
C ASP A 166 -29.54 10.49 0.34
N GLU A 167 -28.22 10.57 0.41
CA GLU A 167 -27.33 10.98 -0.68
C GLU A 167 -26.56 9.77 -1.23
N THR A 168 -27.14 8.60 -1.12
CA THR A 168 -26.57 7.40 -1.72
C THR A 168 -26.76 7.45 -3.23
N HIS A 169 -25.64 7.42 -3.95
CA HIS A 169 -25.65 7.38 -5.41
C HIS A 169 -25.61 5.93 -5.91
N ASN A 170 -26.25 5.67 -7.04
CA ASN A 170 -26.20 4.36 -7.66
C ASN A 170 -24.79 3.94 -8.08
N THR A 171 -23.90 4.91 -8.34
CA THR A 171 -22.48 4.69 -8.64
C THR A 171 -21.65 4.20 -7.47
N ASP A 172 -22.18 4.28 -6.24
CA ASP A 172 -21.44 3.91 -5.02
C ASP A 172 -21.34 2.39 -4.81
N ASP A 173 -22.13 1.63 -5.57
CA ASP A 173 -22.15 0.18 -5.50
C ASP A 173 -21.50 -0.45 -6.73
N TYR A 174 -20.80 -1.57 -6.53
CA TYR A 174 -20.37 -2.41 -7.63
C TYR A 174 -20.30 -3.88 -7.24
N SER A 175 -20.44 -4.75 -8.23
CA SER A 175 -20.09 -6.15 -8.15
C SER A 175 -19.03 -6.51 -9.17
N ALA A 176 -18.11 -7.39 -8.78
CA ALA A 176 -16.99 -7.76 -9.64
C ALA A 176 -16.62 -9.24 -9.46
N HIS A 177 -16.10 -9.83 -10.51
CA HIS A 177 -15.48 -11.13 -10.45
C HIS A 177 -14.23 -11.18 -11.33
N SER A 178 -13.31 -12.07 -10.99
CA SER A 178 -12.15 -12.38 -11.83
C SER A 178 -11.78 -13.85 -11.78
N ASP A 179 -11.26 -14.34 -12.87
CA ASP A 179 -10.70 -15.66 -13.01
C ASP A 179 -9.26 -15.62 -13.55
N VAL A 180 -8.42 -16.49 -13.01
CA VAL A 180 -7.05 -16.71 -13.44
C VAL A 180 -6.89 -18.17 -13.76
N LEU A 181 -6.38 -18.47 -14.94
CA LEU A 181 -5.90 -19.81 -15.29
C LEU A 181 -4.43 -19.70 -15.71
N ALA A 182 -3.59 -20.51 -15.13
CA ALA A 182 -2.18 -20.48 -15.44
C ALA A 182 -1.56 -21.89 -15.54
N ALA A 183 -0.57 -21.99 -16.41
CA ALA A 183 0.30 -23.15 -16.53
C ALA A 183 1.75 -22.70 -16.62
N TYR A 184 2.67 -23.48 -16.06
CA TYR A 184 4.09 -23.19 -16.18
C TYR A 184 4.90 -24.44 -16.47
N ALA A 185 6.04 -24.21 -17.09
CA ALA A 185 7.10 -25.20 -17.21
C ALA A 185 8.46 -24.53 -16.93
N ALA A 186 9.29 -25.19 -16.16
CA ALA A 186 10.61 -24.71 -15.78
C ALA A 186 11.60 -25.88 -15.69
N LEU A 187 12.85 -25.59 -15.98
CA LEU A 187 13.95 -26.53 -15.86
C LEU A 187 14.91 -26.03 -14.78
N ASN A 188 15.20 -26.90 -13.83
CA ASN A 188 16.20 -26.71 -12.80
C ASN A 188 17.42 -27.60 -13.09
N MET A 189 18.60 -26.99 -13.22
CA MET A 189 19.83 -27.70 -13.57
C MET A 189 20.98 -27.28 -12.68
N SER A 190 21.74 -28.26 -12.20
CA SER A 190 23.01 -28.06 -11.50
C SER A 190 24.17 -28.53 -12.42
N LEU A 191 25.04 -27.57 -12.77
CA LEU A 191 26.16 -27.76 -13.69
C LEU A 191 27.48 -27.43 -12.94
N GLY A 192 27.97 -28.36 -12.14
CA GLY A 192 29.14 -28.13 -11.31
C GLY A 192 28.92 -26.97 -10.32
N ARG A 193 29.53 -25.80 -10.58
CA ARG A 193 29.37 -24.58 -9.74
C ARG A 193 28.17 -23.73 -10.13
N PHE A 194 27.52 -24.03 -11.25
CA PHE A 194 26.33 -23.31 -11.70
C PHE A 194 25.06 -24.03 -11.29
N ASN A 195 24.07 -23.27 -10.78
CA ASN A 195 22.69 -23.71 -10.68
C ASN A 195 21.85 -22.75 -11.50
N VAL A 196 21.07 -23.30 -12.43
CA VAL A 196 20.21 -22.53 -13.33
C VAL A 196 18.78 -23.03 -13.20
N TYR A 197 17.88 -22.13 -12.90
CA TYR A 197 16.44 -22.35 -12.95
C TYR A 197 15.84 -21.39 -13.98
N ALA A 198 15.28 -21.94 -15.05
CA ALA A 198 14.67 -21.16 -16.12
C ALA A 198 13.29 -21.73 -16.47
N GLY A 199 12.33 -20.86 -16.68
CA GLY A 199 10.97 -21.28 -17.00
C GLY A 199 10.11 -20.17 -17.57
N VAL A 200 8.91 -20.56 -17.99
CA VAL A 200 7.88 -19.64 -18.44
C VAL A 200 6.54 -20.04 -17.82
N ARG A 201 5.79 -19.04 -17.36
CA ARG A 201 4.40 -19.17 -16.92
C ARG A 201 3.51 -18.49 -17.95
N PHE A 202 2.55 -19.22 -18.46
CA PHE A 202 1.45 -18.68 -19.24
C PHE A 202 0.27 -18.43 -18.31
N GLU A 203 -0.35 -17.26 -18.46
CA GLU A 203 -1.44 -16.84 -17.60
C GLU A 203 -2.53 -16.17 -18.41
N SER A 204 -3.75 -16.70 -18.32
CA SER A 204 -4.98 -16.08 -18.82
C SER A 204 -5.75 -15.50 -17.65
N TYR A 205 -6.03 -14.21 -17.73
CA TYR A 205 -6.80 -13.47 -16.76
C TYR A 205 -8.02 -12.84 -17.40
N ARG A 206 -9.14 -12.99 -16.74
CA ARG A 206 -10.37 -12.29 -17.09
C ARG A 206 -10.94 -11.66 -15.84
N SER A 207 -11.44 -10.43 -15.95
CA SER A 207 -12.24 -9.81 -14.90
C SER A 207 -13.41 -9.05 -15.49
N SER A 208 -14.47 -8.94 -14.70
CA SER A 208 -15.65 -8.16 -15.03
C SER A 208 -16.06 -7.34 -13.82
N LEU A 209 -16.41 -6.10 -14.07
CA LEU A 209 -16.96 -5.18 -13.07
C LEU A 209 -18.29 -4.64 -13.59
N GLU A 210 -19.33 -4.84 -12.80
CA GLU A 210 -20.67 -4.32 -13.04
C GLU A 210 -20.94 -3.17 -12.07
N SER A 211 -21.26 -2.01 -12.63
CA SER A 211 -21.56 -0.79 -11.89
C SER A 211 -22.43 0.13 -12.72
N TYR A 212 -22.98 1.14 -12.10
CA TYR A 212 -23.63 2.23 -12.84
C TYR A 212 -22.57 3.20 -13.36
N PRO A 213 -22.61 3.59 -14.65
CA PRO A 213 -21.58 4.44 -15.26
C PRO A 213 -21.68 5.92 -14.85
N SER A 214 -22.83 6.35 -14.37
CA SER A 214 -23.07 7.70 -13.84
C SER A 214 -24.33 7.72 -12.97
N GLU A 215 -24.49 8.75 -12.15
CA GLU A 215 -25.65 8.92 -11.25
C GLU A 215 -26.99 9.04 -11.99
N THR A 216 -26.96 9.59 -13.19
CA THR A 216 -28.16 9.80 -14.02
C THR A 216 -28.51 8.60 -14.90
N ASN A 217 -27.61 7.62 -15.01
CA ASN A 217 -27.84 6.42 -15.81
C ASN A 217 -28.21 5.24 -14.91
N PHE A 218 -29.49 4.87 -14.90
CA PHE A 218 -30.05 3.78 -14.08
C PHE A 218 -29.88 2.38 -14.70
N ARG A 219 -29.02 2.23 -15.71
CA ARG A 219 -28.66 0.93 -16.28
C ARG A 219 -27.25 0.58 -15.91
N THR A 220 -27.04 -0.61 -15.37
CA THR A 220 -25.70 -1.12 -15.11
C THR A 220 -24.93 -1.32 -16.40
N ARG A 221 -23.61 -1.12 -16.31
CA ARG A 221 -22.65 -1.40 -17.36
C ARG A 221 -21.65 -2.43 -16.83
N THR A 222 -21.38 -3.44 -17.65
CA THR A 222 -20.34 -4.42 -17.37
C THR A 222 -19.11 -4.11 -18.19
N ASN A 223 -18.02 -3.77 -17.52
CA ASN A 223 -16.70 -3.64 -18.13
C ASN A 223 -15.94 -4.96 -17.97
N THR A 224 -15.41 -5.48 -19.07
CA THR A 224 -14.68 -6.76 -19.07
C THR A 224 -13.25 -6.54 -19.56
N TYR A 225 -12.29 -7.07 -18.81
CA TYR A 225 -10.86 -6.99 -19.07
C TYR A 225 -10.32 -8.40 -19.30
N ARG A 226 -9.48 -8.58 -20.31
CA ARG A 226 -8.88 -9.88 -20.67
C ARG A 226 -7.42 -9.70 -21.01
N TYR A 227 -6.56 -10.50 -20.38
CA TYR A 227 -5.14 -10.46 -20.60
C TYR A 227 -4.58 -11.89 -20.70
N ASN A 228 -3.70 -12.10 -21.67
CA ASN A 228 -2.93 -13.33 -21.81
C ASN A 228 -1.44 -12.97 -21.75
N ASN A 229 -0.72 -13.53 -20.80
CA ASN A 229 0.66 -13.18 -20.52
C ASN A 229 1.56 -14.40 -20.58
N ALA A 230 2.72 -14.26 -21.23
CA ALA A 230 3.85 -15.16 -21.11
C ALA A 230 4.88 -14.50 -20.19
N LEU A 231 5.16 -15.11 -19.06
CA LEU A 231 5.95 -14.55 -17.96
C LEU A 231 7.23 -15.40 -17.80
N PRO A 232 8.30 -15.11 -18.54
CA PRO A 232 9.57 -15.81 -18.40
C PRO A 232 10.26 -15.44 -17.09
N SER A 233 11.02 -16.41 -16.56
CA SER A 233 11.89 -16.21 -15.41
C SER A 233 13.19 -17.01 -15.57
N LEU A 234 14.28 -16.42 -15.08
CA LEU A 234 15.62 -17.02 -15.04
C LEU A 234 16.25 -16.69 -13.70
N ASN A 235 16.78 -17.71 -13.04
CA ASN A 235 17.66 -17.56 -11.89
C ASN A 235 18.92 -18.38 -12.14
N ALA A 236 20.06 -17.72 -12.15
CA ALA A 236 21.37 -18.35 -12.31
C ALA A 236 22.22 -18.04 -11.08
N THR A 237 22.76 -19.09 -10.46
CA THR A 237 23.65 -18.97 -9.31
C THR A 237 25.00 -19.57 -9.69
N TYR A 238 26.06 -18.84 -9.44
CA TYR A 238 27.42 -19.31 -9.59
C TYR A 238 28.13 -19.34 -8.24
N ASN A 239 28.50 -20.53 -7.79
CA ASN A 239 29.22 -20.74 -6.54
C ASN A 239 30.72 -20.51 -6.77
N LEU A 240 31.22 -19.32 -6.45
CA LEU A 240 32.65 -18.95 -6.56
C LEU A 240 33.49 -19.85 -5.63
N THR A 241 33.03 -20.00 -4.40
CA THR A 241 33.59 -20.89 -3.37
C THR A 241 32.43 -21.49 -2.57
N PRO A 242 32.65 -22.43 -1.64
CA PRO A 242 31.60 -22.92 -0.73
C PRO A 242 30.95 -21.82 0.15
N ARG A 243 31.57 -20.64 0.24
CA ARG A 243 31.12 -19.51 1.07
C ARG A 243 30.76 -18.28 0.29
N MET A 244 30.96 -18.28 -1.03
CA MET A 244 30.77 -17.11 -1.90
C MET A 244 30.00 -17.49 -3.14
N LEU A 245 29.00 -16.73 -3.47
CA LEU A 245 28.24 -16.93 -4.69
C LEU A 245 27.75 -15.62 -5.30
N VAL A 246 27.45 -15.68 -6.60
CA VAL A 246 26.81 -14.61 -7.36
C VAL A 246 25.51 -15.16 -7.92
N ARG A 247 24.44 -14.38 -7.81
CA ARG A 247 23.13 -14.68 -8.39
C ARG A 247 22.76 -13.64 -9.41
N LEU A 248 22.26 -14.09 -10.54
CA LEU A 248 21.58 -13.29 -11.55
C LEU A 248 20.13 -13.75 -11.61
N ALA A 249 19.20 -12.83 -11.49
CA ALA A 249 17.78 -13.11 -11.65
C ALA A 249 17.18 -12.20 -12.72
N TYR A 250 16.32 -12.75 -13.55
CA TYR A 250 15.43 -12.04 -14.44
C TYR A 250 14.02 -12.58 -14.26
N GLY A 251 13.04 -11.69 -14.21
CA GLY A 251 11.64 -12.10 -14.13
C GLY A 251 10.71 -11.06 -14.73
N MET A 252 9.70 -11.54 -15.42
CA MET A 252 8.58 -10.74 -15.89
C MET A 252 7.36 -11.02 -15.02
N SER A 253 6.69 -9.97 -14.59
CA SER A 253 5.45 -10.04 -13.80
C SER A 253 4.44 -9.00 -14.28
N VAL A 254 3.21 -9.09 -13.83
CA VAL A 254 2.15 -8.16 -14.14
C VAL A 254 1.57 -7.57 -12.86
N ASN A 255 1.18 -6.30 -12.92
CA ASN A 255 0.35 -5.65 -11.92
C ASN A 255 -0.98 -5.30 -12.56
N ARG A 256 -2.07 -5.85 -12.01
CA ARG A 256 -3.43 -5.67 -12.51
C ARG A 256 -4.13 -4.58 -11.74
N GLN A 257 -5.11 -4.00 -12.41
CA GLN A 257 -6.01 -3.04 -11.79
C GLN A 257 -6.80 -3.70 -10.65
N GLU A 258 -6.93 -3.03 -9.54
CA GLU A 258 -7.86 -3.39 -8.49
C GLU A 258 -9.29 -3.01 -8.89
N PHE A 259 -10.29 -3.75 -8.41
CA PHE A 259 -11.70 -3.44 -8.73
C PHE A 259 -12.10 -2.03 -8.34
N ARG A 260 -11.52 -1.50 -7.25
CA ARG A 260 -11.76 -0.14 -6.81
C ARG A 260 -11.17 0.92 -7.75
N GLU A 261 -10.00 0.63 -8.34
CA GLU A 261 -9.37 1.51 -9.33
C GLU A 261 -10.16 1.60 -10.64
N LEU A 262 -10.98 0.56 -10.91
CA LEU A 262 -11.83 0.48 -12.11
C LEU A 262 -13.25 1.00 -11.88
N SER A 263 -13.70 1.06 -10.63
CA SER A 263 -15.08 1.41 -10.29
C SER A 263 -15.30 2.91 -10.37
N PRO A 264 -16.42 3.39 -10.97
CA PRO A 264 -16.80 4.78 -10.93
C PRO A 264 -17.24 5.27 -9.55
N SER A 265 -17.32 4.37 -8.56
CA SER A 265 -17.69 4.77 -7.20
C SER A 265 -16.69 5.78 -6.63
N THR A 266 -17.23 6.83 -6.03
CA THR A 266 -16.46 7.91 -5.44
C THR A 266 -16.41 7.75 -3.93
N TYR A 267 -15.25 7.97 -3.33
CA TYR A 267 -15.11 8.00 -1.89
C TYR A 267 -14.27 9.18 -1.44
N TYR A 268 -14.60 9.70 -0.27
CA TYR A 268 -13.85 10.79 0.34
C TYR A 268 -12.70 10.26 1.19
N ASP A 269 -11.49 10.73 0.88
CA ASP A 269 -10.29 10.49 1.68
C ASP A 269 -10.10 11.67 2.66
N PHE A 270 -10.27 11.38 3.94
CA PHE A 270 -10.20 12.38 5.00
C PHE A 270 -8.78 12.97 5.15
N ASP A 271 -7.77 12.15 4.97
CA ASP A 271 -6.37 12.60 5.13
C ASP A 271 -5.93 13.51 3.98
N MET A 272 -6.49 13.32 2.79
CA MET A 272 -6.18 14.11 1.59
C MET A 272 -7.16 15.25 1.34
N PHE A 273 -8.22 15.37 2.12
CA PHE A 273 -9.32 16.33 1.90
C PHE A 273 -9.86 16.29 0.47
N SER A 274 -9.98 15.10 -0.11
CA SER A 274 -10.25 14.94 -1.53
C SER A 274 -11.11 13.72 -1.80
N THR A 275 -11.86 13.78 -2.88
CA THR A 275 -12.58 12.61 -3.40
C THR A 275 -11.68 11.82 -4.34
N ILE A 276 -11.86 10.50 -4.35
CA ILE A 276 -11.13 9.58 -5.22
C ILE A 276 -12.16 8.76 -6.00
N THR A 277 -12.02 8.73 -7.32
CA THR A 277 -12.85 7.93 -8.22
C THR A 277 -11.99 7.01 -9.07
N GLY A 278 -12.50 5.84 -9.41
CA GLY A 278 -11.77 4.91 -10.27
C GLY A 278 -11.85 5.30 -11.76
N ASN A 279 -11.03 4.64 -12.57
CA ASN A 279 -10.94 4.81 -14.01
C ASN A 279 -11.13 3.46 -14.72
N PRO A 280 -12.25 3.26 -15.43
CA PRO A 280 -12.52 1.99 -16.12
C PRO A 280 -11.60 1.74 -17.34
N ASP A 281 -10.84 2.72 -17.80
CA ASP A 281 -9.97 2.61 -18.97
C ASP A 281 -8.54 2.13 -18.62
N LEU A 282 -8.28 1.84 -17.36
CA LEU A 282 -7.00 1.33 -16.90
C LEU A 282 -6.64 -0.01 -17.55
N ARG A 283 -5.34 -0.17 -17.78
CA ARG A 283 -4.72 -1.39 -18.34
C ARG A 283 -3.75 -1.99 -17.33
N GLN A 284 -3.55 -3.31 -17.40
CA GLN A 284 -2.51 -3.95 -16.59
C GLN A 284 -1.12 -3.38 -16.89
N ALA A 285 -0.29 -3.27 -15.87
CA ALA A 285 1.12 -2.98 -16.01
C ALA A 285 1.92 -4.27 -16.18
N VAL A 286 3.00 -4.20 -16.96
CA VAL A 286 3.99 -5.28 -17.10
C VAL A 286 5.30 -4.80 -16.48
N VAL A 287 5.89 -5.63 -15.64
CA VAL A 287 7.11 -5.33 -14.90
C VAL A 287 8.20 -6.31 -15.29
N GLN A 288 9.34 -5.79 -15.70
CA GLN A 288 10.57 -6.55 -15.95
C GLN A 288 11.57 -6.24 -14.84
N ASN A 289 12.10 -7.29 -14.23
CA ASN A 289 13.04 -7.18 -13.12
C ASN A 289 14.36 -7.88 -13.53
N VAL A 290 15.48 -7.21 -13.23
CA VAL A 290 16.83 -7.77 -13.34
C VAL A 290 17.54 -7.50 -12.03
N ASP A 291 18.10 -8.53 -11.42
CA ASP A 291 18.79 -8.45 -10.14
C ASP A 291 20.14 -9.18 -10.26
N LEU A 292 21.20 -8.55 -9.78
CA LEU A 292 22.52 -9.16 -9.62
C LEU A 292 22.94 -9.01 -8.16
N ARG A 293 23.24 -10.16 -7.52
CA ARG A 293 23.57 -10.21 -6.08
C ARG A 293 24.84 -11.01 -5.85
N TYR A 294 25.75 -10.45 -5.09
CA TYR A 294 26.88 -11.13 -4.49
C TYR A 294 26.59 -11.47 -3.04
N GLU A 295 26.91 -12.68 -2.63
CA GLU A 295 26.71 -13.15 -1.25
C GLU A 295 27.99 -13.81 -0.73
N LEU A 296 28.36 -13.47 0.50
CA LEU A 296 29.45 -14.03 1.26
C LEU A 296 28.94 -14.52 2.61
N TYR A 297 29.25 -15.76 2.97
CA TYR A 297 28.92 -16.40 4.24
C TYR A 297 30.21 -16.72 5.03
N PRO A 298 30.76 -15.73 5.77
CA PRO A 298 32.06 -15.87 6.44
C PRO A 298 32.07 -17.01 7.48
N ALA A 299 30.96 -17.13 8.24
CA ALA A 299 30.76 -18.16 9.25
C ALA A 299 29.27 -18.53 9.39
N ALA A 300 28.95 -19.53 10.18
CA ALA A 300 27.57 -19.92 10.45
C ALA A 300 26.79 -18.74 11.07
N GLY A 301 25.66 -18.40 10.46
CA GLY A 301 24.80 -17.28 10.89
C GLY A 301 25.31 -15.89 10.48
N GLU A 302 26.40 -15.78 9.72
CA GLU A 302 26.91 -14.53 9.15
C GLU A 302 26.61 -14.43 7.66
N THR A 303 26.22 -13.25 7.21
CA THR A 303 25.94 -12.95 5.80
C THR A 303 26.41 -11.55 5.47
N ILE A 304 27.05 -11.41 4.35
CA ILE A 304 27.36 -10.12 3.71
C ILE A 304 26.85 -10.22 2.28
N SER A 305 25.93 -9.38 1.91
CA SER A 305 25.44 -9.35 0.53
C SER A 305 25.32 -7.94 0.00
N VAL A 306 25.56 -7.82 -1.30
CA VAL A 306 25.34 -6.60 -2.08
C VAL A 306 24.56 -6.98 -3.31
N ALA A 307 23.46 -6.29 -3.54
CA ALA A 307 22.64 -6.47 -4.73
C ALA A 307 22.50 -5.16 -5.49
N VAL A 308 22.46 -5.25 -6.80
CA VAL A 308 22.01 -4.19 -7.69
C VAL A 308 20.79 -4.67 -8.45
N PHE A 309 19.81 -3.80 -8.62
CA PHE A 309 18.59 -4.15 -9.33
C PHE A 309 18.18 -3.07 -10.31
N TYR A 310 17.44 -3.50 -11.34
CA TYR A 310 16.76 -2.64 -12.30
C TYR A 310 15.37 -3.17 -12.57
N LYS A 311 14.36 -2.31 -12.46
CA LYS A 311 12.96 -2.61 -12.74
C LYS A 311 12.44 -1.64 -13.78
N HIS A 312 11.82 -2.19 -14.82
CA HIS A 312 11.14 -1.43 -15.85
C HIS A 312 9.65 -1.77 -15.84
N PHE A 313 8.83 -0.73 -15.79
CA PHE A 313 7.38 -0.83 -15.78
C PHE A 313 6.84 -0.28 -17.10
N LYS A 314 6.02 -1.05 -17.77
CA LYS A 314 5.21 -0.61 -18.90
C LYS A 314 3.78 -0.42 -18.42
N ASN A 315 3.19 0.74 -18.71
CA ASN A 315 1.86 1.15 -18.26
C ASN A 315 1.66 1.05 -16.73
N PRO A 316 2.56 1.54 -15.87
CA PRO A 316 2.29 1.53 -14.43
C PRO A 316 1.03 2.33 -14.12
N ILE A 317 0.26 1.86 -13.14
CA ILE A 317 -0.93 2.57 -12.66
C ILE A 317 -0.45 3.57 -11.62
N GLU A 318 -0.74 4.84 -11.86
CA GLU A 318 -0.37 5.96 -11.01
C GLU A 318 -1.60 6.82 -10.72
N TRP A 319 -1.54 7.53 -9.61
CA TRP A 319 -2.55 8.53 -9.29
C TRP A 319 -2.43 9.71 -10.23
N ASN A 320 -3.58 10.27 -10.62
CA ASN A 320 -3.66 11.52 -11.34
C ASN A 320 -4.69 12.45 -10.71
N TYR A 321 -4.54 13.74 -11.01
CA TYR A 321 -5.47 14.78 -10.60
C TYR A 321 -6.52 15.01 -11.67
N VAL A 322 -7.79 15.05 -11.25
CA VAL A 322 -8.93 15.39 -12.13
C VAL A 322 -9.54 16.71 -11.64
N ASP A 323 -9.69 17.66 -12.55
CA ASP A 323 -10.37 18.92 -12.26
C ASP A 323 -11.88 18.71 -12.34
N ALA A 324 -12.54 18.72 -11.22
CA ALA A 324 -13.99 18.52 -11.08
C ALA A 324 -14.73 19.83 -10.74
N GLY A 325 -14.35 20.94 -11.39
CA GLY A 325 -15.10 22.21 -11.28
C GLY A 325 -14.96 22.91 -9.94
N GLY A 326 -13.78 22.87 -9.32
CA GLY A 326 -13.47 23.58 -8.07
C GLY A 326 -13.29 22.67 -6.86
N SER A 327 -13.61 21.37 -6.95
CA SER A 327 -13.27 20.38 -5.96
C SER A 327 -12.04 19.57 -6.36
N TYR A 328 -11.25 19.15 -5.37
CA TYR A 328 -10.09 18.29 -5.60
C TYR A 328 -10.56 16.85 -5.76
N GLN A 329 -10.35 16.29 -6.95
CA GLN A 329 -10.67 14.92 -7.24
C GLN A 329 -9.43 14.20 -7.77
N PHE A 330 -9.12 13.04 -7.18
CA PHE A 330 -8.10 12.15 -7.68
C PHE A 330 -8.71 10.97 -8.42
N SER A 331 -7.96 10.43 -9.35
CA SER A 331 -8.26 9.22 -10.08
C SER A 331 -6.96 8.45 -10.35
N PHE A 332 -7.01 7.53 -11.29
CA PHE A 332 -5.89 6.68 -11.68
C PHE A 332 -5.68 6.75 -13.18
N GLU A 333 -4.43 6.72 -13.62
CA GLU A 333 -4.10 6.58 -15.02
C GLU A 333 -2.90 5.63 -15.23
N ASN A 334 -2.75 5.12 -16.45
CA ASN A 334 -1.54 4.41 -16.81
C ASN A 334 -0.50 5.42 -17.32
N ALA A 335 0.55 5.63 -16.55
CA ALA A 335 1.71 6.34 -17.05
C ALA A 335 2.37 5.56 -18.21
N ARG A 336 3.12 6.24 -19.06
CA ARG A 336 3.77 5.61 -20.23
C ARG A 336 4.75 4.52 -19.79
N SER A 337 5.59 4.81 -18.81
CA SER A 337 6.55 3.87 -18.24
C SER A 337 7.07 4.37 -16.90
N ALA A 338 7.68 3.46 -16.14
CA ALA A 338 8.49 3.84 -14.99
C ALA A 338 9.74 2.97 -14.92
N ARG A 339 10.75 3.45 -14.19
CA ARG A 339 11.97 2.72 -13.90
C ARG A 339 12.41 2.95 -12.47
N ASN A 340 12.86 1.87 -11.86
CA ASN A 340 13.50 1.90 -10.55
C ASN A 340 14.81 1.14 -10.65
N TYR A 341 15.88 1.69 -10.10
CA TYR A 341 17.14 0.98 -9.96
C TYR A 341 17.81 1.38 -8.65
N GLY A 342 18.65 0.52 -8.15
CA GLY A 342 19.25 0.78 -6.87
C GLY A 342 20.25 -0.26 -6.44
N VAL A 343 20.77 -0.03 -5.23
CA VAL A 343 21.72 -0.91 -4.56
C VAL A 343 21.18 -1.26 -3.19
N GLU A 344 21.29 -2.53 -2.83
CA GLU A 344 20.91 -3.06 -1.52
C GLU A 344 22.12 -3.70 -0.86
N ILE A 345 22.27 -3.49 0.44
CA ILE A 345 23.32 -4.08 1.27
C ILE A 345 22.66 -4.76 2.45
N ASP A 346 22.95 -6.04 2.63
CA ASP A 346 22.58 -6.81 3.82
C ASP A 346 23.84 -7.31 4.51
N LEU A 347 23.97 -6.96 5.78
CA LEU A 347 25.05 -7.39 6.64
C LEU A 347 24.48 -8.04 7.91
N ARG A 348 24.94 -9.23 8.20
CA ARG A 348 24.80 -9.88 9.50
C ARG A 348 26.15 -10.41 9.92
N LYS A 349 26.75 -9.82 10.95
CA LYS A 349 28.12 -10.09 11.31
C LYS A 349 28.29 -10.20 12.84
N SER A 350 28.85 -11.31 13.30
CA SER A 350 29.31 -11.42 14.68
C SER A 350 30.48 -10.48 14.93
N LEU A 351 30.50 -9.83 16.08
CA LEU A 351 31.60 -8.96 16.51
C LEU A 351 32.69 -9.73 17.29
N ALA A 352 32.69 -11.06 17.21
CA ALA A 352 33.70 -11.91 17.84
C ALA A 352 35.15 -11.58 17.39
N PHE A 353 35.30 -11.07 16.14
CA PHE A 353 36.61 -10.70 15.60
C PHE A 353 37.27 -9.50 16.33
N ILE A 354 36.50 -8.73 17.11
CA ILE A 354 36.97 -7.65 17.99
C ILE A 354 36.83 -8.02 19.48
N GLY A 355 36.65 -9.32 19.82
CA GLY A 355 36.51 -9.79 21.19
C GLY A 355 35.08 -9.71 21.75
N MET A 356 34.08 -9.22 21.00
CA MET A 356 32.68 -9.11 21.45
C MET A 356 31.90 -10.36 21.02
N ASN A 357 32.18 -11.51 21.57
CA ASN A 357 31.69 -12.84 21.14
C ASN A 357 30.16 -13.00 21.15
N ASN A 358 29.47 -12.26 22.01
CA ASN A 358 28.02 -12.35 22.16
C ASN A 358 27.24 -11.30 21.41
N PHE A 359 27.93 -10.46 20.61
CA PHE A 359 27.30 -9.40 19.85
C PHE A 359 27.18 -9.75 18.38
N MET A 360 26.04 -9.38 17.82
CA MET A 360 25.70 -9.50 16.40
C MET A 360 25.28 -8.12 15.88
N LEU A 361 25.97 -7.65 14.85
CA LEU A 361 25.58 -6.46 14.07
C LEU A 361 24.73 -6.89 12.87
N THR A 362 23.63 -6.20 12.64
CA THR A 362 22.82 -6.31 11.42
C THR A 362 22.69 -4.95 10.77
N LEU A 363 22.80 -4.90 9.46
CA LEU A 363 22.55 -3.71 8.65
C LEU A 363 21.82 -4.14 7.39
N ASN A 364 20.69 -3.50 7.12
CA ASN A 364 20.01 -3.55 5.85
C ASN A 364 19.87 -2.11 5.34
N ALA A 365 20.43 -1.81 4.20
CA ALA A 365 20.39 -0.49 3.60
C ALA A 365 20.09 -0.60 2.12
N ALA A 366 19.22 0.28 1.63
CA ALA A 366 18.88 0.40 0.23
C ALA A 366 19.00 1.86 -0.23
N TRP A 367 19.53 2.06 -1.42
CA TRP A 367 19.43 3.31 -2.17
C TRP A 367 18.72 3.05 -3.48
N ILE A 368 17.71 3.86 -3.80
CA ILE A 368 16.76 3.61 -4.88
C ILE A 368 16.52 4.92 -5.65
N GLU A 369 16.77 4.89 -6.93
CA GLU A 369 16.37 5.94 -7.86
C GLU A 369 15.12 5.50 -8.60
N SER A 370 14.09 6.34 -8.61
CA SER A 370 12.78 6.06 -9.16
C SER A 370 12.35 7.19 -10.08
N LYS A 371 11.81 6.86 -11.26
CA LYS A 371 11.22 7.82 -12.17
C LYS A 371 10.03 7.24 -12.93
N VAL A 372 8.90 7.92 -12.85
CA VAL A 372 7.70 7.72 -13.69
C VAL A 372 7.75 8.72 -14.83
N LEU A 373 7.47 8.25 -16.04
CA LEU A 373 7.37 9.04 -17.26
C LEU A 373 5.92 9.03 -17.72
N PHE A 374 5.30 10.18 -17.71
CA PHE A 374 3.93 10.35 -18.21
C PHE A 374 3.91 10.59 -19.73
N GLY A 375 2.76 10.40 -20.36
CA GLY A 375 2.57 10.69 -21.77
C GLY A 375 2.34 12.18 -22.01
N GLU A 376 2.49 12.63 -23.26
CA GLU A 376 2.25 14.04 -23.66
C GLU A 376 0.80 14.50 -23.44
N GLN A 377 -0.14 13.57 -23.37
CA GLN A 377 -1.56 13.84 -23.13
C GLN A 377 -1.94 13.83 -21.64
N SER A 378 -1.02 13.37 -20.76
CA SER A 378 -1.24 13.42 -19.32
C SER A 378 -1.07 14.84 -18.81
N ARG A 379 -1.84 15.20 -17.79
CA ARG A 379 -1.68 16.47 -17.06
C ARG A 379 -0.60 16.36 -15.96
N GLU A 380 -0.12 15.14 -15.72
CA GLU A 380 0.90 14.86 -14.71
C GLU A 380 2.31 15.18 -15.23
N HIS A 381 3.21 15.46 -14.32
CA HIS A 381 4.63 15.66 -14.62
C HIS A 381 5.47 14.46 -14.23
N ASP A 382 6.62 14.30 -14.87
CA ASP A 382 7.59 13.26 -14.53
C ASP A 382 8.06 13.42 -13.09
N ARG A 383 7.94 12.36 -12.29
CA ARG A 383 8.23 12.36 -10.85
C ARG A 383 8.72 10.98 -10.37
N PRO A 384 9.28 10.85 -9.16
CA PRO A 384 9.45 9.55 -8.51
C PRO A 384 8.09 8.84 -8.32
N MET A 385 8.09 7.51 -8.29
CA MET A 385 6.88 6.74 -7.97
C MET A 385 6.34 7.15 -6.60
N GLN A 386 5.03 7.29 -6.50
CA GLN A 386 4.37 7.57 -5.23
C GLN A 386 4.66 6.45 -4.23
N GLY A 387 4.97 6.82 -2.99
CA GLY A 387 5.34 5.90 -1.92
C GLY A 387 6.78 5.40 -1.96
N GLN A 388 7.54 5.63 -3.04
CA GLN A 388 8.93 5.20 -3.16
C GLN A 388 9.87 6.15 -2.43
N SER A 389 10.59 5.62 -1.44
CA SER A 389 11.64 6.34 -0.73
C SER A 389 12.98 6.17 -1.46
N PRO A 390 13.83 7.24 -1.55
CA PRO A 390 15.14 7.14 -2.18
C PRO A 390 16.16 6.35 -1.35
N TYR A 391 15.91 6.16 -0.06
CA TYR A 391 16.75 5.29 0.78
C TYR A 391 15.97 4.73 1.97
N LEU A 392 16.43 3.57 2.42
CA LEU A 392 16.00 2.90 3.64
C LEU A 392 17.25 2.42 4.39
N VAL A 393 17.26 2.58 5.71
CA VAL A 393 18.34 2.05 6.58
C VAL A 393 17.72 1.40 7.81
N ASN A 394 18.08 0.14 8.05
CA ASN A 394 17.82 -0.59 9.28
C ASN A 394 19.16 -1.04 9.86
N ALA A 395 19.47 -0.64 11.07
CA ALA A 395 20.70 -1.05 11.77
C ALA A 395 20.36 -1.63 13.14
N GLY A 396 20.87 -2.81 13.44
CA GLY A 396 20.59 -3.50 14.69
C GLY A 396 21.87 -3.99 15.37
N LEU A 397 21.95 -3.81 16.68
CA LEU A 397 22.97 -4.42 17.52
C LEU A 397 22.27 -5.33 18.52
N PHE A 398 22.64 -6.61 18.49
CA PHE A 398 22.05 -7.64 19.34
C PHE A 398 23.11 -8.27 20.22
N TYR A 399 22.80 -8.42 21.48
CA TYR A 399 23.57 -9.19 22.44
C TYR A 399 22.81 -10.45 22.82
N GLN A 400 23.48 -11.60 22.84
CA GLN A 400 22.87 -12.86 23.25
C GLN A 400 23.87 -13.68 24.05
N ASN A 401 23.50 -14.06 25.28
CA ASN A 401 24.27 -14.94 26.11
C ASN A 401 23.41 -16.15 26.53
N GLY A 402 23.60 -17.27 25.84
CA GLY A 402 22.82 -18.49 26.06
C GLY A 402 23.06 -19.14 27.42
N ARG A 403 24.23 -18.90 28.08
CA ARG A 403 24.54 -19.47 29.41
C ARG A 403 23.65 -18.90 30.52
N ILE A 404 23.45 -17.59 30.48
CA ILE A 404 22.59 -16.88 31.46
C ILE A 404 21.16 -16.68 30.94
N GLY A 405 20.89 -17.07 29.71
CA GLY A 405 19.58 -16.90 29.07
C GLY A 405 19.18 -15.45 28.83
N PHE A 406 20.15 -14.53 28.69
CA PHE A 406 19.90 -13.11 28.49
C PHE A 406 20.10 -12.73 27.03
N ALA A 407 19.18 -11.93 26.50
CA ALA A 407 19.24 -11.33 25.16
C ALA A 407 18.82 -9.85 25.23
N ALA A 408 19.50 -8.99 24.49
CA ALA A 408 19.13 -7.59 24.32
C ALA A 408 19.36 -7.17 22.87
N GLY A 409 18.55 -6.26 22.38
CA GLY A 409 18.67 -5.75 21.01
C GLY A 409 18.25 -4.30 20.92
N ILE A 410 19.02 -3.53 20.16
CA ILE A 410 18.69 -2.16 19.76
C ILE A 410 18.54 -2.17 18.24
N LEU A 411 17.41 -1.65 17.74
CA LEU A 411 17.13 -1.54 16.33
C LEU A 411 16.84 -0.08 15.98
N TYR A 412 17.59 0.44 15.03
CA TYR A 412 17.37 1.76 14.44
C TYR A 412 16.81 1.62 13.03
N ASN A 413 15.79 2.40 12.70
CA ASN A 413 15.20 2.49 11.38
C ASN A 413 15.14 3.94 10.91
N ARG A 414 15.44 4.17 9.63
CA ARG A 414 15.24 5.45 8.95
C ARG A 414 14.79 5.21 7.52
N ILE A 415 13.73 5.91 7.13
CA ILE A 415 13.21 5.95 5.75
C ILE A 415 13.37 7.37 5.20
N GLY A 416 13.68 7.49 3.91
CA GLY A 416 13.85 8.78 3.24
C GLY A 416 12.51 9.46 2.91
N LYS A 417 12.59 10.70 2.43
CA LYS A 417 11.44 11.49 1.96
C LYS A 417 10.75 10.77 0.79
N ARG A 418 9.41 10.67 0.81
CA ARG A 418 8.61 10.05 -0.26
C ARG A 418 7.35 10.84 -0.57
N ILE A 419 6.90 10.79 -1.81
CA ILE A 419 5.61 11.37 -2.23
C ILE A 419 4.48 10.52 -1.65
N VAL A 420 3.52 11.15 -0.96
CA VAL A 420 2.33 10.48 -0.42
C VAL A 420 1.04 11.00 -1.04
N GLY A 421 1.06 12.24 -1.55
CA GLY A 421 -0.01 12.83 -2.33
C GLY A 421 0.58 13.56 -3.52
N ILE A 422 -0.05 13.42 -4.67
CA ILE A 422 0.36 14.15 -5.88
C ILE A 422 -0.15 15.58 -5.83
N GLY A 423 0.61 16.48 -6.42
CA GLY A 423 0.24 17.86 -6.60
C GLY A 423 -0.60 18.08 -7.86
N ARG A 424 -0.92 19.32 -8.13
CA ARG A 424 -1.67 19.74 -9.30
C ARG A 424 -0.88 20.78 -10.09
N VAL A 425 -0.75 20.57 -11.38
CA VAL A 425 -0.31 21.60 -12.32
C VAL A 425 -1.53 22.28 -12.93
N SER A 426 -1.66 23.59 -12.75
CA SER A 426 -2.76 24.35 -13.33
C SER A 426 -2.58 24.45 -14.84
N THR A 427 -3.65 24.15 -15.60
CA THR A 427 -3.70 24.21 -17.07
C THR A 427 -4.55 25.37 -17.61
N SER A 428 -5.07 26.25 -16.73
CA SER A 428 -5.85 27.42 -17.14
C SER A 428 -4.97 28.40 -17.91
N GLY A 429 -5.51 29.03 -18.96
CA GLY A 429 -4.75 29.97 -19.79
C GLY A 429 -4.21 31.16 -18.99
N GLY A 430 -2.99 31.59 -19.28
CA GLY A 430 -2.27 32.67 -18.60
C GLY A 430 -1.12 32.20 -17.69
N ASP A 431 -0.55 33.08 -16.87
CA ASP A 431 0.48 32.71 -15.88
C ASP A 431 -0.15 31.98 -14.69
N THR A 432 -0.18 30.64 -14.77
CA THR A 432 -0.76 29.77 -13.77
C THR A 432 0.26 29.29 -12.73
N PHE A 433 1.48 29.78 -12.77
CA PHE A 433 2.58 29.32 -11.88
C PHE A 433 2.17 29.34 -10.40
N ASN A 434 1.51 30.43 -9.96
CA ASN A 434 1.07 30.59 -8.57
C ASN A 434 -0.17 29.75 -8.22
N SER A 435 -0.79 29.10 -9.19
CA SER A 435 -1.95 28.22 -8.99
C SER A 435 -1.58 26.75 -8.89
N ASN A 436 -0.29 26.41 -9.00
CA ASN A 436 0.19 25.05 -8.86
C ASN A 436 0.17 24.61 -7.39
N ILE A 437 -0.32 23.40 -7.16
CA ILE A 437 -0.24 22.73 -5.85
C ILE A 437 0.90 21.72 -5.93
N PRO A 438 1.93 21.82 -5.07
CA PRO A 438 3.06 20.88 -5.10
C PRO A 438 2.67 19.52 -4.52
N ASP A 439 3.47 18.50 -4.85
CA ASP A 439 3.36 17.18 -4.22
C ASP A 439 3.51 17.27 -2.71
N MET A 440 2.77 16.41 -2.03
CA MET A 440 2.86 16.23 -0.58
C MET A 440 3.85 15.11 -0.26
N TYR A 441 4.79 15.39 0.60
CA TYR A 441 5.84 14.49 1.00
C TYR A 441 5.71 14.07 2.47
N GLU A 442 5.82 12.78 2.73
CA GLU A 442 6.17 12.28 4.06
C GLU A 442 7.66 12.49 4.29
N MET A 443 8.01 13.20 5.34
CA MET A 443 9.38 13.56 5.67
C MET A 443 10.12 12.40 6.35
N PRO A 444 11.46 12.34 6.22
CA PRO A 444 12.25 11.30 6.90
C PRO A 444 11.98 11.27 8.40
N ARG A 445 11.87 10.06 8.95
CA ARG A 445 11.68 9.82 10.38
C ARG A 445 12.69 8.80 10.89
N ASN A 446 13.13 8.98 12.13
CA ASN A 446 13.97 8.03 12.85
C ASN A 446 13.11 7.23 13.84
N SER A 447 13.34 5.94 13.94
CA SER A 447 12.75 5.08 14.97
C SER A 447 13.85 4.30 15.65
N LEU A 448 13.76 4.18 16.98
CA LEU A 448 14.67 3.39 17.80
C LEU A 448 13.85 2.48 18.69
N ASP A 449 14.12 1.17 18.58
CA ASP A 449 13.46 0.13 19.35
C ASP A 449 14.48 -0.57 20.24
N LEU A 450 14.08 -0.89 21.46
CA LEU A 450 14.84 -1.67 22.43
C LEU A 450 14.07 -2.94 22.81
N THR A 451 14.75 -4.08 22.83
CA THR A 451 14.20 -5.34 23.32
C THR A 451 15.14 -5.96 24.34
N VAL A 452 14.59 -6.52 25.41
CA VAL A 452 15.34 -7.26 26.44
C VAL A 452 14.58 -8.54 26.75
N GLY A 453 15.25 -9.67 26.71
CA GLY A 453 14.71 -10.98 27.05
C GLY A 453 15.56 -11.66 28.12
N GLN A 454 14.91 -12.30 29.05
CA GLN A 454 15.56 -13.09 30.11
C GLN A 454 14.84 -14.42 30.28
N ARG A 455 15.57 -15.52 30.17
CA ARG A 455 15.10 -16.83 30.61
C ARG A 455 15.16 -16.88 32.14
N LEU A 456 14.00 -16.93 32.77
CA LEU A 456 13.86 -16.93 34.22
C LEU A 456 14.09 -18.32 34.78
N CYS A 457 13.63 -19.36 34.07
CA CYS A 457 13.89 -20.76 34.37
C CYS A 457 13.79 -21.61 33.09
N LYS A 458 13.88 -22.94 33.20
CA LYS A 458 13.88 -23.83 31.99
C LYS A 458 12.63 -23.73 31.14
N TRP A 459 11.50 -23.35 31.72
CA TRP A 459 10.20 -23.33 31.08
C TRP A 459 9.58 -21.91 30.97
N LEU A 460 10.24 -20.86 31.52
CA LEU A 460 9.69 -19.49 31.53
C LEU A 460 10.70 -18.47 31.00
N GLU A 461 10.28 -17.72 30.03
CA GLU A 461 10.99 -16.58 29.45
C GLU A 461 10.16 -15.29 29.60
N ALA A 462 10.81 -14.21 30.04
CA ALA A 462 10.25 -12.86 30.06
C ALA A 462 10.90 -12.03 28.96
N LYS A 463 10.11 -11.28 28.20
CA LYS A 463 10.58 -10.36 27.16
C LYS A 463 9.90 -9.01 27.31
N ALA A 464 10.69 -7.96 27.44
CA ALA A 464 10.24 -6.57 27.41
C ALA A 464 10.66 -5.92 26.10
N ALA A 465 9.79 -5.09 25.53
CA ALA A 465 10.12 -4.27 24.36
C ALA A 465 9.59 -2.85 24.54
N ALA A 466 10.42 -1.89 24.13
CA ALA A 466 10.08 -0.47 24.03
C ALA A 466 10.30 -0.04 22.59
N ARG A 467 9.26 0.47 21.94
CA ARG A 467 9.28 0.85 20.53
C ARG A 467 9.12 2.36 20.38
N ASP A 468 9.72 2.86 19.32
CA ASP A 468 9.72 4.28 18.94
C ASP A 468 10.20 5.22 20.06
N LEU A 469 11.31 4.83 20.70
CA LEU A 469 11.89 5.56 21.86
C LEU A 469 12.24 7.02 21.54
N LEU A 470 12.60 7.32 20.29
CA LEU A 470 12.90 8.69 19.85
C LEU A 470 11.63 9.54 19.80
N GLY A 471 10.48 8.93 19.48
CA GLY A 471 9.20 9.63 19.41
C GLY A 471 9.17 10.73 18.36
N ASP A 472 9.90 10.56 17.24
CA ASP A 472 9.88 11.52 16.14
C ASP A 472 8.47 11.64 15.56
N ALA A 473 8.05 12.89 15.28
CA ALA A 473 6.79 13.14 14.62
C ALA A 473 6.79 12.60 13.17
N VAL A 474 5.68 12.02 12.75
CA VAL A 474 5.37 11.86 11.33
C VAL A 474 4.94 13.22 10.80
N ARG A 475 5.61 13.72 9.78
CA ARG A 475 5.37 15.03 9.18
C ARG A 475 5.13 14.89 7.69
N PHE A 476 4.04 15.52 7.24
CA PHE A 476 3.73 15.67 5.82
C PHE A 476 3.94 17.13 5.45
N MET A 477 4.64 17.37 4.37
CA MET A 477 5.02 18.73 3.96
C MET A 477 4.82 18.92 2.46
N GLN A 478 4.47 20.14 2.10
CA GLN A 478 4.47 20.65 0.74
C GLN A 478 5.48 21.78 0.60
N PHE A 479 5.96 21.99 -0.63
CA PHE A 479 6.95 23.01 -0.95
C PHE A 479 6.41 23.89 -2.09
N PRO A 480 5.35 24.72 -1.82
CA PRO A 480 4.80 25.59 -2.83
C PRO A 480 5.83 26.62 -3.31
N ARG A 481 5.84 26.83 -4.62
CA ARG A 481 6.61 27.87 -5.26
C ARG A 481 5.66 28.94 -5.76
N PHE A 482 5.99 30.18 -5.52
CA PHE A 482 5.23 31.31 -6.00
C PHE A 482 6.16 32.37 -6.60
N ARG A 483 5.65 33.08 -7.57
CA ARG A 483 6.35 34.20 -8.21
C ARG A 483 5.80 35.50 -7.65
N ASP A 484 6.66 36.39 -7.19
CA ASP A 484 6.26 37.71 -6.72
C ASP A 484 6.00 38.68 -7.88
N SER A 485 5.65 39.93 -7.57
CA SER A 485 5.38 40.99 -8.53
C SER A 485 6.61 41.38 -9.37
N GLU A 486 7.82 41.06 -8.90
CA GLU A 486 9.07 41.34 -9.59
C GLU A 486 9.52 40.14 -10.47
N GLY A 487 8.74 39.04 -10.46
CA GLY A 487 9.03 37.82 -11.23
C GLY A 487 10.00 36.86 -10.53
N VAL A 488 10.40 37.14 -9.29
CA VAL A 488 11.30 36.27 -8.52
C VAL A 488 10.52 35.08 -7.95
N VAL A 489 11.09 33.88 -8.12
CA VAL A 489 10.49 32.65 -7.61
C VAL A 489 10.95 32.39 -6.18
N HIS A 490 9.99 32.28 -5.28
CA HIS A 490 10.18 31.91 -3.88
C HIS A 490 9.66 30.51 -3.62
N GLU A 491 10.30 29.78 -2.71
CA GLU A 491 9.82 28.48 -2.22
C GLU A 491 9.50 28.61 -0.73
N ARG A 492 8.34 28.13 -0.33
CA ARG A 492 7.88 28.09 1.07
C ARG A 492 7.72 26.66 1.51
N SER A 493 8.17 26.30 2.70
CA SER A 493 7.84 25.01 3.31
C SER A 493 6.54 25.11 4.11
N GLN A 494 5.60 24.19 3.88
CA GLN A 494 4.33 24.14 4.59
C GLN A 494 4.11 22.74 5.16
N THR A 495 3.84 22.66 6.46
CA THR A 495 3.42 21.39 7.10
C THR A 495 1.92 21.24 6.90
N THR A 496 1.51 20.17 6.19
CA THR A 496 0.11 19.86 5.92
C THR A 496 -0.49 18.95 7.00
N LYS A 497 0.33 18.03 7.55
CA LYS A 497 -0.09 17.11 8.60
C LYS A 497 1.09 16.79 9.52
N ARG A 498 0.82 16.70 10.81
CA ARG A 498 1.82 16.29 11.81
C ARG A 498 1.13 15.51 12.92
N TYR A 499 1.68 14.35 13.27
CA TYR A 499 1.23 13.58 14.42
C TYR A 499 2.37 12.77 15.04
N TYR A 500 2.15 12.31 16.25
CA TYR A 500 3.09 11.46 16.99
C TYR A 500 2.48 10.06 17.13
N PRO A 501 3.10 9.00 16.58
CA PRO A 501 2.61 7.62 16.75
C PRO A 501 2.58 7.18 18.21
N GLY A 502 3.43 7.80 19.03
CA GLY A 502 3.59 7.45 20.43
C GLY A 502 4.59 6.32 20.65
N ARG A 503 5.09 6.24 21.87
CA ARG A 503 5.96 5.17 22.34
C ARG A 503 5.10 4.01 22.83
N SER A 504 5.49 2.78 22.52
CA SER A 504 4.79 1.60 23.02
C SER A 504 5.71 0.71 23.85
N PHE A 505 5.17 0.18 24.93
CA PHE A 505 5.86 -0.73 25.81
C PHE A 505 5.08 -2.04 25.91
N SER A 506 5.77 -3.16 25.81
CA SER A 506 5.16 -4.48 25.93
C SER A 506 5.98 -5.37 26.85
N LEU A 507 5.28 -6.18 27.64
CA LEU A 507 5.86 -7.26 28.43
C LEU A 507 5.18 -8.57 28.02
N SER A 508 5.99 -9.57 27.71
CA SER A 508 5.53 -10.90 27.32
C SER A 508 6.16 -11.95 28.22
N LEU A 509 5.35 -12.87 28.69
CA LEU A 509 5.80 -14.07 29.42
C LEU A 509 5.46 -15.28 28.56
N THR A 510 6.46 -16.11 28.27
CA THR A 510 6.30 -17.33 27.47
C THR A 510 6.64 -18.53 28.33
N ALA A 511 5.66 -19.42 28.52
CA ALA A 511 5.86 -20.70 29.20
C ALA A 511 5.87 -21.83 28.16
N THR A 512 6.91 -22.70 28.24
CA THR A 512 7.05 -23.86 27.35
C THR A 512 7.15 -25.10 28.22
N PHE A 513 6.22 -26.04 28.09
CA PHE A 513 6.11 -27.26 28.89
C PHE A 513 6.51 -28.49 28.10
#